data_77d55d316c07bbf8773fc34a26ec9a45
#
_entry.id   77d55d316c07bbf8773fc34a26ec9a45
#
_cell.length_a   1.000
_cell.length_b   1.000
_cell.length_c   1.000
_cell.angle_alpha   90.00
_cell.angle_beta   90.00
_cell.angle_gamma   90.00
#
_symmetry.space_group_name_H-M   'P 1'
#
loop_
_entity.id
_entity.type
_entity.pdbx_description
1 polymer ?
#
loop_
_entity_poly.entity_id
_entity_poly.type
_entity_poly.pdbx_seq_one_letter_code
_entity_poly.pdbx_strand_id
1 'polypeptide(L)'
;MKTNLLVLTIVFGLSFSIYAQSGLGLNEKENILEYWTEFDPKKKEYREPKKILAGYISQNTTLSSRETYLLEGTVYVVNNAVLTIEQGTVIRGDAKTCGTLVITKGAKIIAEGTESFPIIFTTNKDTYSRKPGDWGGIIIMGDAPINNFGGVGILNFDLDPTYNRYGGANPESSAGVLKYVRVEYAGKKVTSKKEFNALSFAGVGSQTKIENVQVSYSDDDSFEFYGGNVKLKNLISYRASDDDFDFTQGVQAEFSNSIALRHPFSSNPGNPRCMEVK
;
A
#
# COMPACT_ATOMS: atom_id res chain seq x y z
N MET A 1 53.61 1.59 68.91
CA MET A 1 52.70 0.69 68.17
C MET A 1 51.72 1.53 67.37
N LYS A 2 51.85 1.54 66.05
CA LYS A 2 50.90 2.25 65.15
C LYS A 2 50.04 1.19 64.47
N THR A 3 48.75 1.21 64.80
CA THR A 3 47.76 0.30 64.26
C THR A 3 47.31 0.87 62.91
N ASN A 4 47.57 0.17 61.79
CA ASN A 4 47.07 0.53 60.46
C ASN A 4 45.68 -0.05 60.34
N LEU A 5 44.69 0.83 60.17
CA LEU A 5 43.30 0.46 59.87
C LEU A 5 43.16 0.34 58.37
N LEU A 6 42.95 -0.89 57.88
CA LEU A 6 42.70 -1.17 56.46
C LEU A 6 41.21 -0.97 56.17
N VAL A 7 40.84 0.08 55.47
CA VAL A 7 39.46 0.33 55.01
C VAL A 7 39.25 -0.43 53.70
N LEU A 8 38.44 -1.48 53.76
CA LEU A 8 38.02 -2.25 52.56
C LEU A 8 36.79 -1.59 51.94
N THR A 9 36.97 -0.86 50.88
CA THR A 9 35.87 -0.25 50.12
C THR A 9 35.27 -1.34 49.18
N ILE A 10 34.09 -1.87 49.52
CA ILE A 10 33.33 -2.75 48.64
C ILE A 10 32.56 -1.85 47.63
N VAL A 11 33.04 -1.84 46.40
CA VAL A 11 32.30 -1.25 45.27
C VAL A 11 31.23 -2.19 44.81
N PHE A 12 29.98 -1.95 45.16
CA PHE A 12 28.83 -2.64 44.62
C PHE A 12 28.64 -2.15 43.18
N GLY A 13 29.15 -2.91 42.20
CA GLY A 13 28.84 -2.72 40.79
C GLY A 13 27.39 -3.07 40.51
N LEU A 14 26.51 -2.08 40.44
CA LEU A 14 25.16 -2.23 39.89
C LEU A 14 25.29 -2.47 38.38
N SER A 15 25.29 -3.74 37.97
CA SER A 15 25.11 -4.10 36.57
C SER A 15 23.65 -3.80 36.18
N PHE A 16 23.43 -2.63 35.58
CA PHE A 16 22.18 -2.38 34.85
C PHE A 16 22.20 -3.26 33.59
N SER A 17 21.46 -4.38 33.64
CA SER A 17 21.10 -5.10 32.42
C SER A 17 20.17 -4.20 31.62
N ILE A 18 20.71 -3.54 30.58
CA ILE A 18 19.89 -2.86 29.58
C ILE A 18 19.24 -3.98 28.78
N TYR A 19 18.00 -4.31 29.13
CA TYR A 19 17.17 -5.09 28.25
C TYR A 19 16.88 -4.18 27.03
N ALA A 20 17.60 -4.38 25.94
CA ALA A 20 17.17 -3.85 24.66
C ALA A 20 15.75 -4.37 24.40
N GLN A 21 14.81 -3.46 24.27
CA GLN A 21 13.42 -3.78 23.99
C GLN A 21 13.41 -4.42 22.59
N SER A 22 13.38 -5.77 22.54
CA SER A 22 13.23 -6.52 21.29
C SER A 22 11.84 -6.20 20.73
N GLY A 23 11.75 -5.41 19.68
CA GLY A 23 10.47 -5.09 19.05
C GLY A 23 10.41 -3.77 18.33
N LEU A 24 11.44 -2.93 18.39
CA LEU A 24 11.52 -1.72 17.57
C LEU A 24 12.41 -1.99 16.36
N GLY A 25 11.83 -1.97 15.16
CA GLY A 25 12.54 -2.16 13.90
C GLY A 25 12.06 -3.37 13.09
N LEU A 26 12.82 -3.69 12.05
CA LEU A 26 12.56 -4.85 11.20
C LEU A 26 12.80 -6.16 11.99
N ASN A 27 11.93 -7.14 11.81
CA ASN A 27 12.11 -8.45 12.39
C ASN A 27 13.24 -9.18 11.64
N GLU A 28 14.40 -9.36 12.29
CA GLU A 28 15.56 -10.04 11.68
C GLU A 28 15.29 -11.49 11.25
N LYS A 29 14.26 -12.12 11.81
CA LYS A 29 13.86 -13.49 11.45
C LYS A 29 12.97 -13.55 10.21
N GLU A 30 12.36 -12.44 9.82
CA GLU A 30 11.54 -12.31 8.62
C GLU A 30 12.29 -11.41 7.63
N ASN A 31 12.99 -12.01 6.68
CA ASN A 31 13.61 -11.22 5.61
C ASN A 31 12.53 -10.76 4.61
N ILE A 32 11.92 -9.61 4.88
CA ILE A 32 10.82 -9.07 4.07
C ILE A 32 11.26 -8.60 2.68
N LEU A 33 12.56 -8.54 2.41
CA LEU A 33 13.11 -8.02 1.17
C LEU A 33 13.47 -9.10 0.15
N GLU A 34 13.36 -10.39 0.52
CA GLU A 34 13.73 -11.50 -0.36
C GLU A 34 12.57 -12.02 -1.22
N TYR A 35 12.93 -12.54 -2.39
CA TYR A 35 12.13 -13.30 -3.34
C TYR A 35 10.98 -12.53 -4.02
N TRP A 36 10.02 -11.96 -3.29
CA TRP A 36 8.82 -11.34 -3.84
C TRP A 36 8.99 -9.87 -4.21
N THR A 37 10.02 -9.20 -3.68
CA THR A 37 10.28 -7.78 -3.92
C THR A 37 11.03 -7.54 -5.23
N GLU A 38 10.95 -6.30 -5.74
CA GLU A 38 11.70 -5.87 -6.92
C GLU A 38 12.13 -4.40 -6.76
N PHE A 39 13.42 -4.16 -6.79
CA PHE A 39 14.01 -2.82 -6.64
C PHE A 39 14.53 -2.22 -7.96
N ASP A 40 14.46 -2.99 -9.05
CA ASP A 40 14.76 -2.51 -10.40
C ASP A 40 13.66 -2.92 -11.41
N PRO A 41 12.39 -2.55 -11.14
CA PRO A 41 11.28 -2.93 -12.00
C PRO A 41 11.39 -2.35 -13.41
N LYS A 42 12.25 -1.34 -13.60
CA LYS A 42 12.52 -0.76 -14.92
C LYS A 42 13.13 -1.75 -15.90
N LYS A 43 13.82 -2.77 -15.41
CA LYS A 43 14.44 -3.82 -16.24
C LYS A 43 13.56 -5.06 -16.42
N LYS A 44 12.42 -5.13 -15.73
CA LYS A 44 11.54 -6.29 -15.82
C LYS A 44 10.64 -6.21 -17.05
N GLU A 45 10.69 -7.23 -17.86
CA GLU A 45 9.75 -7.41 -18.96
C GLU A 45 8.57 -8.24 -18.51
N TYR A 46 7.38 -7.78 -18.87
CA TYR A 46 6.12 -8.48 -18.63
C TYR A 46 5.46 -8.78 -19.98
N ARG A 47 4.73 -9.89 -20.03
CA ARG A 47 3.97 -10.26 -21.24
C ARG A 47 3.02 -9.13 -21.63
N GLU A 48 2.83 -8.95 -22.94
CA GLU A 48 1.83 -8.03 -23.45
C GLU A 48 0.41 -8.43 -23.02
N PRO A 49 -0.45 -7.45 -22.66
CA PRO A 49 -1.81 -7.75 -22.24
C PRO A 49 -2.64 -8.30 -23.39
N LYS A 50 -3.37 -9.39 -23.13
CA LYS A 50 -4.29 -10.01 -24.08
C LYS A 50 -5.75 -9.82 -23.69
N LYS A 51 -6.02 -9.38 -22.46
CA LYS A 51 -7.35 -9.14 -21.92
C LYS A 51 -7.46 -7.71 -21.45
N ILE A 52 -8.59 -7.09 -21.70
CA ILE A 52 -8.88 -5.73 -21.27
C ILE A 52 -9.87 -5.79 -20.11
N LEU A 53 -9.56 -5.06 -19.05
CA LEU A 53 -10.47 -4.74 -17.95
C LEU A 53 -10.90 -3.28 -18.12
N ALA A 54 -12.20 -3.04 -18.30
CA ALA A 54 -12.76 -1.70 -18.48
C ALA A 54 -14.16 -1.60 -17.85
N GLY A 55 -14.54 -0.42 -17.39
CA GLY A 55 -15.88 -0.14 -16.86
C GLY A 55 -16.17 -0.84 -15.53
N TYR A 56 -17.21 -1.68 -15.47
CA TYR A 56 -17.74 -2.20 -14.21
C TYR A 56 -17.67 -3.72 -14.13
N ILE A 57 -17.10 -4.23 -13.05
CA ILE A 57 -17.11 -5.65 -12.66
C ILE A 57 -18.21 -5.81 -11.60
N SER A 58 -19.39 -6.23 -12.02
CA SER A 58 -20.59 -6.33 -11.17
C SER A 58 -20.91 -7.75 -10.70
N GLN A 59 -20.07 -8.72 -11.07
CA GLN A 59 -20.19 -10.13 -10.69
C GLN A 59 -18.83 -10.65 -10.23
N ASN A 60 -18.84 -11.72 -9.43
CA ASN A 60 -17.60 -12.38 -9.02
C ASN A 60 -16.77 -12.76 -10.23
N THR A 61 -15.54 -12.27 -10.28
CA THR A 61 -14.65 -12.43 -11.43
C THR A 61 -13.28 -12.91 -10.97
N THR A 62 -12.72 -13.85 -11.70
CA THR A 62 -11.36 -14.37 -11.45
C THR A 62 -10.43 -14.00 -12.60
N LEU A 63 -9.31 -13.37 -12.29
CA LEU A 63 -8.22 -13.10 -13.21
C LEU A 63 -7.20 -14.23 -13.14
N SER A 64 -7.03 -14.93 -14.25
CA SER A 64 -6.11 -16.07 -14.34
C SER A 64 -4.67 -15.62 -14.59
N SER A 65 -3.72 -16.25 -13.92
CA SER A 65 -2.28 -16.03 -14.10
C SER A 65 -1.74 -16.43 -15.48
N ARG A 66 -2.54 -17.13 -16.26
CA ARG A 66 -2.20 -17.48 -17.65
C ARG A 66 -2.29 -16.30 -18.60
N GLU A 67 -3.03 -15.27 -18.22
CA GLU A 67 -3.28 -14.05 -18.99
C GLU A 67 -2.59 -12.84 -18.35
N THR A 68 -2.29 -11.85 -19.17
CA THR A 68 -1.93 -10.49 -18.73
C THR A 68 -3.07 -9.56 -19.09
N TYR A 69 -3.41 -8.65 -18.17
CA TYR A 69 -4.56 -7.78 -18.27
C TYR A 69 -4.13 -6.34 -18.48
N LEU A 70 -4.84 -5.61 -19.35
CA LEU A 70 -4.78 -4.15 -19.47
C LEU A 70 -5.91 -3.53 -18.67
N LEU A 71 -5.58 -2.65 -17.76
CA LEU A 71 -6.54 -1.84 -17.02
C LEU A 71 -6.74 -0.53 -17.79
N GLU A 72 -7.88 -0.40 -18.49
CA GLU A 72 -8.19 0.74 -19.35
C GLU A 72 -9.24 1.64 -18.70
N GLY A 73 -8.87 2.89 -18.47
CA GLY A 73 -9.69 3.84 -17.72
C GLY A 73 -9.92 3.41 -16.27
N THR A 74 -10.96 3.95 -15.63
CA THR A 74 -11.32 3.54 -14.28
C THR A 74 -12.19 2.29 -14.31
N VAL A 75 -11.71 1.22 -13.70
CA VAL A 75 -12.40 -0.07 -13.55
C VAL A 75 -12.95 -0.17 -12.14
N TYR A 76 -14.26 -0.30 -12.01
CA TYR A 76 -14.95 -0.41 -10.73
C TYR A 76 -15.39 -1.83 -10.44
N VAL A 77 -15.05 -2.36 -9.28
CA VAL A 77 -15.66 -3.57 -8.73
C VAL A 77 -16.83 -3.15 -7.86
N VAL A 78 -18.05 -3.49 -8.26
CA VAL A 78 -19.31 -2.96 -7.71
C VAL A 78 -20.26 -4.07 -7.27
N ASN A 79 -21.39 -3.71 -6.65
CA ASN A 79 -22.47 -4.62 -6.30
C ASN A 79 -22.05 -5.81 -5.42
N ASN A 80 -21.16 -5.57 -4.45
CA ASN A 80 -20.60 -6.61 -3.58
C ASN A 80 -19.85 -7.73 -4.33
N ALA A 81 -19.48 -7.50 -5.58
CA ALA A 81 -18.70 -8.47 -6.35
C ALA A 81 -17.32 -8.68 -5.72
N VAL A 82 -16.79 -9.87 -5.92
CA VAL A 82 -15.43 -10.25 -5.51
C VAL A 82 -14.55 -10.37 -6.75
N LEU A 83 -13.50 -9.55 -6.82
CA LEU A 83 -12.43 -9.69 -7.79
C LEU A 83 -11.33 -10.56 -7.21
N THR A 84 -11.21 -11.79 -7.70
CA THR A 84 -10.13 -12.71 -7.33
C THR A 84 -9.02 -12.64 -8.35
N ILE A 85 -7.78 -12.51 -7.90
CA ILE A 85 -6.59 -12.45 -8.75
C ILE A 85 -5.67 -13.59 -8.36
N GLU A 86 -5.43 -14.52 -9.31
CA GLU A 86 -4.54 -15.66 -9.07
C GLU A 86 -3.09 -15.20 -8.86
N GLN A 87 -2.35 -15.95 -8.05
CA GLN A 87 -0.92 -15.70 -7.82
C GLN A 87 -0.12 -15.62 -9.13
N GLY A 88 0.81 -14.69 -9.22
CA GLY A 88 1.64 -14.48 -10.42
C GLY A 88 0.95 -13.74 -11.57
N THR A 89 -0.31 -13.30 -11.39
CA THR A 89 -1.01 -12.50 -12.40
C THR A 89 -0.35 -11.13 -12.55
N VAL A 90 -0.26 -10.66 -13.80
CA VAL A 90 0.22 -9.32 -14.14
C VAL A 90 -0.94 -8.48 -14.68
N ILE A 91 -1.15 -7.32 -14.08
CA ILE A 91 -2.11 -6.31 -14.51
C ILE A 91 -1.34 -5.05 -14.88
N ARG A 92 -1.53 -4.56 -16.10
CA ARG A 92 -0.84 -3.37 -16.61
C ARG A 92 -1.80 -2.20 -16.73
N GLY A 93 -1.57 -1.12 -16.00
CA GLY A 93 -2.35 0.12 -16.07
C GLY A 93 -2.05 0.89 -17.36
N ASP A 94 -3.08 1.24 -18.12
CA ASP A 94 -2.91 2.04 -19.33
C ASP A 94 -2.59 3.50 -19.00
N ALA A 95 -1.46 3.96 -19.49
CA ALA A 95 -0.97 5.32 -19.22
C ALA A 95 -1.79 6.40 -19.94
N LYS A 96 -2.44 6.07 -21.07
CA LYS A 96 -3.22 7.04 -21.86
C LYS A 96 -4.57 7.34 -21.24
N THR A 97 -5.23 6.31 -20.75
CA THR A 97 -6.56 6.40 -20.16
C THR A 97 -6.54 6.54 -18.64
N CYS A 98 -5.34 6.64 -18.04
CA CYS A 98 -5.16 6.67 -16.59
C CYS A 98 -5.77 5.42 -15.91
N GLY A 99 -5.37 4.23 -16.35
CA GLY A 99 -5.88 2.96 -15.80
C GLY A 99 -5.92 3.01 -14.28
N THR A 100 -7.08 2.78 -13.67
CA THR A 100 -7.29 2.84 -12.22
C THR A 100 -8.22 1.71 -11.79
N LEU A 101 -7.88 0.99 -10.73
CA LEU A 101 -8.74 -0.05 -10.16
C LEU A 101 -9.42 0.48 -8.90
N VAL A 102 -10.75 0.42 -8.85
CA VAL A 102 -11.54 0.87 -7.71
C VAL A 102 -12.37 -0.28 -7.15
N ILE A 103 -12.06 -0.68 -5.93
CA ILE A 103 -12.89 -1.61 -5.16
C ILE A 103 -13.86 -0.77 -4.34
N THR A 104 -15.12 -0.75 -4.73
CA THR A 104 -16.12 0.10 -4.09
C THR A 104 -16.58 -0.47 -2.76
N LYS A 105 -17.20 0.37 -1.92
CA LYS A 105 -17.73 -0.07 -0.63
C LYS A 105 -18.67 -1.26 -0.80
N GLY A 106 -18.41 -2.34 -0.07
CA GLY A 106 -19.12 -3.61 -0.13
C GLY A 106 -18.51 -4.64 -1.08
N ALA A 107 -17.84 -4.22 -2.15
CA ALA A 107 -17.07 -5.13 -3.01
C ALA A 107 -15.76 -5.57 -2.34
N LYS A 108 -15.10 -6.59 -2.89
CA LYS A 108 -13.85 -7.13 -2.34
C LYS A 108 -12.84 -7.42 -3.43
N ILE A 109 -11.57 -7.31 -3.05
CA ILE A 109 -10.43 -7.82 -3.81
C ILE A 109 -9.77 -8.98 -3.04
N ILE A 110 -9.52 -10.09 -3.72
CA ILE A 110 -8.74 -11.21 -3.21
C ILE A 110 -7.49 -11.32 -4.10
N ALA A 111 -6.44 -10.62 -3.72
CA ALA A 111 -5.14 -10.63 -4.39
C ALA A 111 -4.13 -11.32 -3.46
N GLU A 112 -4.15 -12.64 -3.46
CA GLU A 112 -3.30 -13.47 -2.60
C GLU A 112 -2.22 -14.15 -3.45
N GLY A 113 -1.09 -13.44 -3.63
CA GLY A 113 0.12 -13.98 -4.23
C GLY A 113 0.92 -14.85 -3.26
N THR A 114 2.11 -15.26 -3.70
CA THR A 114 3.12 -15.96 -2.86
C THR A 114 4.49 -15.33 -3.08
N GLU A 115 5.46 -15.68 -2.26
CA GLU A 115 6.85 -15.21 -2.42
C GLU A 115 7.40 -15.50 -3.82
N SER A 116 7.13 -16.68 -4.37
CA SER A 116 7.61 -17.08 -5.70
C SER A 116 6.74 -16.56 -6.83
N PHE A 117 5.47 -16.23 -6.56
CA PHE A 117 4.50 -15.79 -7.56
C PHE A 117 3.71 -14.57 -7.04
N PRO A 118 4.37 -13.41 -6.82
CA PRO A 118 3.67 -12.21 -6.43
C PRO A 118 2.72 -11.74 -7.53
N ILE A 119 1.64 -11.08 -7.14
CA ILE A 119 0.73 -10.41 -8.06
C ILE A 119 1.33 -9.03 -8.38
N ILE A 120 1.33 -8.64 -9.64
CA ILE A 120 2.01 -7.44 -10.09
C ILE A 120 1.03 -6.50 -10.79
N PHE A 121 0.93 -5.28 -10.27
CA PHE A 121 0.29 -4.16 -10.94
C PHE A 121 1.39 -3.20 -11.41
N THR A 122 1.46 -2.93 -12.71
CA THR A 122 2.52 -2.10 -13.30
C THR A 122 2.00 -1.25 -14.46
N THR A 123 2.85 -0.44 -15.05
CA THR A 123 2.50 0.38 -16.22
C THR A 123 2.45 -0.44 -17.51
N ASN A 124 1.61 0.00 -18.48
CA ASN A 124 1.59 -0.54 -19.85
C ASN A 124 2.63 0.11 -20.77
N LYS A 125 3.62 0.77 -20.23
CA LYS A 125 4.74 1.31 -21.02
C LYS A 125 5.90 0.33 -21.14
N ASP A 126 6.67 0.53 -22.20
CA ASP A 126 7.91 -0.18 -22.42
C ASP A 126 8.93 0.13 -21.31
N THR A 127 9.81 -0.81 -21.04
CA THR A 127 10.80 -0.76 -19.95
C THR A 127 11.56 0.56 -19.86
N TYR A 128 11.99 1.13 -20.99
CA TYR A 128 12.78 2.37 -21.02
C TYR A 128 11.95 3.65 -20.84
N SER A 129 10.64 3.58 -21.01
CA SER A 129 9.74 4.74 -20.93
C SER A 129 8.94 4.82 -19.63
N ARG A 130 9.11 3.86 -18.72
CA ARG A 130 8.42 3.81 -17.42
C ARG A 130 8.87 4.94 -16.50
N LYS A 131 7.90 5.58 -15.86
CA LYS A 131 8.13 6.65 -14.89
C LYS A 131 7.03 6.66 -13.82
N PRO A 132 7.27 7.25 -12.66
CA PRO A 132 6.24 7.52 -11.68
C PRO A 132 5.02 8.20 -12.31
N GLY A 133 3.82 7.86 -11.85
CA GLY A 133 2.58 8.44 -12.35
C GLY A 133 2.15 7.98 -13.76
N ASP A 134 2.65 6.86 -14.24
CA ASP A 134 2.23 6.35 -15.55
C ASP A 134 0.76 5.95 -15.59
N TRP A 135 0.19 5.49 -14.46
CA TRP A 135 -1.20 5.07 -14.33
C TRP A 135 -1.76 5.49 -12.97
N GLY A 136 -3.08 5.38 -12.78
CA GLY A 136 -3.74 5.91 -11.58
C GLY A 136 -3.32 5.23 -10.30
N GLY A 137 -3.53 3.92 -10.19
CA GLY A 137 -3.30 3.16 -8.96
C GLY A 137 -4.50 2.31 -8.58
N ILE A 138 -4.55 1.93 -7.29
CA ILE A 138 -5.59 1.08 -6.74
C ILE A 138 -6.27 1.80 -5.57
N ILE A 139 -7.59 1.86 -5.58
CA ILE A 139 -8.40 2.45 -4.52
C ILE A 139 -9.28 1.35 -3.92
N ILE A 140 -9.24 1.19 -2.59
CA ILE A 140 -10.03 0.20 -1.86
C ILE A 140 -10.87 0.93 -0.82
N MET A 141 -12.19 0.80 -0.93
CA MET A 141 -13.14 1.47 -0.06
C MET A 141 -13.86 0.48 0.86
N GLY A 142 -14.07 0.90 2.09
CA GLY A 142 -14.80 0.12 3.09
C GLY A 142 -15.83 0.97 3.83
N ASP A 143 -16.43 0.39 4.86
CA ASP A 143 -17.45 1.00 5.71
C ASP A 143 -17.03 1.09 7.20
N ALA A 144 -15.70 1.08 7.44
CA ALA A 144 -15.16 1.34 8.77
C ALA A 144 -15.23 2.83 9.15
N PRO A 145 -15.19 3.15 10.45
CA PRO A 145 -15.30 4.52 10.94
C PRO A 145 -14.21 5.45 10.41
N ILE A 146 -14.60 6.68 10.14
CA ILE A 146 -13.72 7.81 9.83
C ILE A 146 -14.11 9.02 10.67
N ASN A 147 -13.23 9.97 10.90
CA ASN A 147 -13.52 11.13 11.75
C ASN A 147 -14.20 12.30 11.03
N ASN A 148 -14.64 12.13 9.79
CA ASN A 148 -15.45 13.12 9.10
C ASN A 148 -16.83 13.25 9.73
N PHE A 149 -17.40 14.46 9.65
CA PHE A 149 -18.77 14.70 10.10
C PHE A 149 -19.75 13.75 9.41
N GLY A 150 -20.57 13.04 10.18
CA GLY A 150 -21.48 12.03 9.68
C GLY A 150 -20.86 10.68 9.32
N GLY A 151 -19.55 10.47 9.57
CA GLY A 151 -18.87 9.19 9.39
C GLY A 151 -18.74 8.73 7.93
N VAL A 152 -18.96 9.62 6.96
CA VAL A 152 -18.86 9.32 5.52
C VAL A 152 -17.90 10.28 4.83
N GLY A 153 -17.03 9.75 3.99
CA GLY A 153 -16.12 10.50 3.12
C GLY A 153 -16.49 10.36 1.64
N ILE A 154 -15.97 11.28 0.86
CA ILE A 154 -16.06 11.29 -0.61
C ILE A 154 -14.64 11.44 -1.16
N LEU A 155 -14.21 10.49 -1.98
CA LEU A 155 -12.94 10.62 -2.69
C LEU A 155 -13.07 11.52 -3.92
N ASN A 156 -12.24 12.55 -3.97
CA ASN A 156 -12.26 13.58 -5.01
C ASN A 156 -11.29 13.28 -6.17
N PHE A 157 -11.19 12.02 -6.60
CA PHE A 157 -10.30 11.57 -7.67
C PHE A 157 -10.94 11.54 -9.06
N ASP A 158 -11.99 12.31 -9.30
CA ASP A 158 -12.77 12.27 -10.55
C ASP A 158 -13.46 10.92 -10.79
N LEU A 159 -13.83 10.25 -9.70
CA LEU A 159 -14.54 8.99 -9.72
C LEU A 159 -16.03 9.20 -10.00
N ASP A 160 -16.71 8.15 -10.48
CA ASP A 160 -18.17 8.12 -10.59
C ASP A 160 -18.79 8.47 -9.24
N PRO A 161 -19.64 9.52 -9.15
CA PRO A 161 -20.28 9.94 -7.91
C PRO A 161 -21.13 8.86 -7.22
N THR A 162 -21.55 7.85 -7.97
CA THR A 162 -22.29 6.68 -7.43
C THR A 162 -21.39 5.81 -6.55
N TYR A 163 -20.07 5.80 -6.84
CA TYR A 163 -19.11 4.85 -6.30
C TYR A 163 -17.90 5.49 -5.58
N ASN A 164 -17.98 6.78 -5.23
CA ASN A 164 -16.86 7.50 -4.61
C ASN A 164 -17.00 7.67 -3.08
N ARG A 165 -18.04 7.09 -2.45
CA ARG A 165 -18.31 7.21 -1.02
C ARG A 165 -17.72 6.06 -0.23
N TYR A 166 -17.13 6.37 0.92
CA TYR A 166 -16.55 5.41 1.85
C TYR A 166 -16.85 5.79 3.30
N GLY A 167 -16.47 4.91 4.23
CA GLY A 167 -16.71 5.10 5.64
C GLY A 167 -18.08 4.61 6.09
N GLY A 168 -18.27 4.45 7.38
CA GLY A 168 -19.46 3.90 8.00
C GLY A 168 -19.25 3.61 9.47
N ALA A 169 -19.87 2.54 9.98
CA ALA A 169 -19.87 2.20 11.40
C ALA A 169 -19.33 0.79 11.72
N ASN A 170 -18.76 0.10 10.74
CA ASN A 170 -18.26 -1.26 10.93
C ASN A 170 -16.72 -1.33 10.98
N PRO A 171 -16.10 -1.22 12.17
CA PRO A 171 -14.63 -1.24 12.29
C PRO A 171 -14.01 -2.59 11.90
N GLU A 172 -14.80 -3.66 11.89
CA GLU A 172 -14.35 -5.01 11.52
C GLU A 172 -14.67 -5.38 10.08
N SER A 173 -15.07 -4.42 9.24
CA SER A 173 -15.35 -4.70 7.83
C SER A 173 -14.15 -5.26 7.08
N SER A 174 -14.43 -5.98 6.00
CA SER A 174 -13.41 -6.55 5.13
C SER A 174 -13.62 -6.14 3.69
N ALA A 175 -12.64 -5.46 3.12
CA ALA A 175 -12.54 -5.19 1.69
C ALA A 175 -11.72 -6.26 0.95
N GLY A 176 -11.27 -7.32 1.64
CA GLY A 176 -10.58 -8.47 1.06
C GLY A 176 -9.15 -8.68 1.53
N VAL A 177 -8.28 -9.10 0.61
CA VAL A 177 -6.89 -9.48 0.91
C VAL A 177 -5.97 -8.89 -0.15
N LEU A 178 -4.88 -8.25 0.29
CA LEU A 178 -3.68 -7.99 -0.51
C LEU A 178 -2.50 -8.66 0.19
N LYS A 179 -1.92 -9.65 -0.46
CA LYS A 179 -0.77 -10.39 0.06
C LYS A 179 0.20 -10.75 -1.05
N TYR A 180 1.48 -10.47 -0.87
CA TYR A 180 2.51 -10.59 -1.89
C TYR A 180 2.09 -9.88 -3.20
N VAL A 181 1.86 -8.57 -3.07
CA VAL A 181 1.44 -7.70 -4.17
C VAL A 181 2.50 -6.64 -4.41
N ARG A 182 2.83 -6.38 -5.68
CA ARG A 182 3.65 -5.24 -6.09
C ARG A 182 2.81 -4.26 -6.89
N VAL A 183 2.97 -2.97 -6.59
CA VAL A 183 2.37 -1.85 -7.34
C VAL A 183 3.51 -0.95 -7.81
N GLU A 184 3.65 -0.78 -9.12
CA GLU A 184 4.79 -0.12 -9.73
C GLU A 184 4.33 1.04 -10.63
N TYR A 185 4.97 2.22 -10.52
CA TYR A 185 4.78 3.40 -11.39
C TYR A 185 3.37 4.02 -11.37
N ALA A 186 2.64 3.86 -10.30
CA ALA A 186 1.31 4.44 -10.10
C ALA A 186 1.37 5.88 -9.55
N GLY A 187 0.24 6.40 -9.09
CA GLY A 187 0.18 7.70 -8.43
C GLY A 187 0.05 8.88 -9.38
N LYS A 188 -0.75 8.74 -10.45
CA LYS A 188 -0.82 9.74 -11.52
C LYS A 188 -1.44 11.06 -11.09
N LYS A 189 -0.74 12.16 -11.37
CA LYS A 189 -1.29 13.50 -11.29
C LYS A 189 -2.29 13.74 -12.44
N VAL A 190 -3.55 13.97 -12.08
CA VAL A 190 -4.62 14.27 -13.04
C VAL A 190 -4.70 15.77 -13.29
N THR A 191 -4.56 16.57 -12.25
CA THR A 191 -4.50 18.06 -12.30
C THR A 191 -3.53 18.54 -11.23
N SER A 192 -3.24 19.84 -11.20
CA SER A 192 -2.41 20.45 -10.14
C SER A 192 -2.99 20.32 -8.71
N LYS A 193 -4.22 19.81 -8.56
CA LYS A 193 -4.93 19.67 -7.28
C LYS A 193 -5.53 18.26 -7.09
N LYS A 194 -5.39 17.37 -8.04
CA LYS A 194 -5.94 16.01 -8.01
C LYS A 194 -4.85 15.04 -8.43
N GLU A 195 -4.39 14.30 -7.47
CA GLU A 195 -3.34 13.30 -7.61
C GLU A 195 -3.89 11.97 -7.11
N PHE A 196 -3.60 10.90 -7.82
CA PHE A 196 -3.86 9.54 -7.34
C PHE A 196 -2.66 9.08 -6.53
N ASN A 197 -2.89 8.38 -5.45
CA ASN A 197 -1.85 7.62 -4.77
C ASN A 197 -1.66 6.24 -5.43
N ALA A 198 -0.52 5.62 -5.23
CA ALA A 198 -0.34 4.28 -5.78
C ALA A 198 -1.33 3.29 -5.18
N LEU A 199 -1.57 3.38 -3.87
CA LEU A 199 -2.49 2.51 -3.15
C LEU A 199 -3.24 3.29 -2.07
N SER A 200 -4.55 3.48 -2.25
CA SER A 200 -5.43 4.20 -1.32
C SER A 200 -6.37 3.24 -0.61
N PHE A 201 -6.46 3.37 0.71
CA PHE A 201 -7.39 2.64 1.57
C PHE A 201 -8.34 3.62 2.26
N ALA A 202 -9.61 3.60 1.89
CA ALA A 202 -10.59 4.56 2.38
C ALA A 202 -11.66 3.88 3.24
N GLY A 203 -11.61 4.08 4.57
CA GLY A 203 -12.55 3.49 5.52
C GLY A 203 -12.53 1.96 5.54
N VAL A 204 -11.37 1.32 5.34
CA VAL A 204 -11.27 -0.14 5.40
C VAL A 204 -11.20 -0.64 6.84
N GLY A 205 -11.80 -1.79 7.12
CA GLY A 205 -11.88 -2.35 8.46
C GLY A 205 -10.82 -3.41 8.75
N SER A 206 -10.74 -3.82 10.03
CA SER A 206 -9.67 -4.66 10.58
C SER A 206 -9.64 -6.09 10.04
N GLN A 207 -10.69 -6.56 9.38
CA GLN A 207 -10.68 -7.86 8.69
C GLN A 207 -10.15 -7.76 7.25
N THR A 208 -9.79 -6.57 6.78
CA THR A 208 -9.03 -6.42 5.53
C THR A 208 -7.58 -6.79 5.78
N LYS A 209 -7.07 -7.79 5.05
CA LYS A 209 -5.70 -8.26 5.20
C LYS A 209 -4.76 -7.52 4.24
N ILE A 210 -3.72 -6.86 4.78
CA ILE A 210 -2.74 -6.09 4.01
C ILE A 210 -1.36 -6.51 4.50
N GLU A 211 -0.74 -7.45 3.79
CA GLU A 211 0.53 -8.06 4.19
C GLU A 211 1.46 -8.23 2.98
N ASN A 212 2.75 -7.99 3.14
CA ASN A 212 3.73 -8.19 2.07
C ASN A 212 3.35 -7.43 0.79
N VAL A 213 3.19 -6.11 0.90
CA VAL A 213 2.86 -5.25 -0.23
C VAL A 213 3.99 -4.27 -0.48
N GLN A 214 4.50 -4.25 -1.71
CA GLN A 214 5.51 -3.30 -2.17
C GLN A 214 4.89 -2.30 -3.13
N VAL A 215 5.09 -1.01 -2.86
CA VAL A 215 4.84 0.07 -3.81
C VAL A 215 6.19 0.62 -4.27
N SER A 216 6.37 0.79 -5.58
CA SER A 216 7.62 1.27 -6.17
C SER A 216 7.35 2.38 -7.18
N TYR A 217 8.09 3.49 -7.06
CA TYR A 217 8.03 4.62 -7.99
C TYR A 217 6.62 5.23 -8.11
N SER A 218 5.96 5.50 -6.98
CA SER A 218 4.75 6.34 -6.99
C SER A 218 5.09 7.79 -7.31
N ASP A 219 4.23 8.50 -8.07
CA ASP A 219 4.39 9.95 -8.33
C ASP A 219 3.78 10.81 -7.22
N ASP A 220 2.89 10.24 -6.44
CA ASP A 220 2.32 10.76 -5.21
C ASP A 220 2.61 9.75 -4.10
N ASP A 221 1.77 9.68 -3.05
CA ASP A 221 2.00 8.76 -1.94
C ASP A 221 2.06 7.30 -2.38
N SER A 222 2.92 6.53 -1.70
CA SER A 222 2.91 5.08 -1.87
C SER A 222 1.66 4.45 -1.27
N PHE A 223 1.36 4.79 -0.01
CA PHE A 223 0.19 4.27 0.72
C PHE A 223 -0.52 5.43 1.39
N GLU A 224 -1.80 5.63 1.09
CA GLU A 224 -2.63 6.59 1.79
C GLU A 224 -3.84 5.92 2.43
N PHE A 225 -4.11 6.27 3.70
CA PHE A 225 -5.16 5.71 4.53
C PHE A 225 -6.11 6.81 4.99
N TYR A 226 -7.36 6.76 4.52
CA TYR A 226 -8.43 7.70 4.87
C TYR A 226 -9.33 7.09 5.96
N GLY A 227 -8.98 7.25 7.23
CA GLY A 227 -9.71 6.63 8.33
C GLY A 227 -9.71 5.10 8.30
N GLY A 228 -10.63 4.48 9.02
CA GLY A 228 -10.75 3.03 9.11
C GLY A 228 -9.92 2.40 10.23
N ASN A 229 -9.97 1.07 10.29
CA ASN A 229 -9.25 0.26 11.28
C ASN A 229 -8.42 -0.77 10.54
N VAL A 230 -7.11 -0.58 10.42
CA VAL A 230 -6.27 -1.43 9.56
C VAL A 230 -5.15 -2.11 10.32
N LYS A 231 -4.82 -3.32 9.89
CA LYS A 231 -3.62 -4.05 10.33
C LYS A 231 -2.68 -4.19 9.16
N LEU A 232 -1.50 -3.61 9.30
CA LEU A 232 -0.52 -3.43 8.24
C LEU A 232 0.77 -4.16 8.62
N LYS A 233 1.21 -5.10 7.79
CA LYS A 233 2.42 -5.86 8.05
C LYS A 233 3.28 -5.99 6.78
N ASN A 234 4.59 -5.81 6.92
CA ASN A 234 5.56 -6.00 5.85
C ASN A 234 5.28 -5.12 4.62
N LEU A 235 5.02 -3.84 4.83
CA LEU A 235 4.84 -2.89 3.73
C LEU A 235 6.17 -2.28 3.32
N ILE A 236 6.39 -2.15 2.02
CA ILE A 236 7.60 -1.57 1.47
C ILE A 236 7.21 -0.42 0.54
N SER A 237 7.63 0.79 0.88
CA SER A 237 7.63 1.93 -0.03
C SER A 237 9.03 2.11 -0.61
N TYR A 238 9.12 2.13 -1.94
CA TYR A 238 10.37 2.30 -2.64
C TYR A 238 10.32 3.44 -3.63
N ARG A 239 11.02 4.52 -3.32
CA ARG A 239 11.18 5.71 -4.16
C ARG A 239 9.84 6.39 -4.52
N ALA A 240 8.99 6.61 -3.53
CA ALA A 240 7.87 7.52 -3.66
C ALA A 240 8.35 8.94 -3.96
N SER A 241 7.56 9.69 -4.71
CA SER A 241 7.85 11.11 -4.99
C SER A 241 7.29 12.02 -3.90
N ASP A 242 6.18 11.64 -3.27
CA ASP A 242 5.63 12.32 -2.09
C ASP A 242 5.72 11.41 -0.85
N ASP A 243 4.72 11.25 -0.03
CA ASP A 243 4.84 10.52 1.22
C ASP A 243 4.92 8.99 1.01
N ASP A 244 5.64 8.30 1.90
CA ASP A 244 5.68 6.84 1.86
C ASP A 244 4.43 6.23 2.48
N PHE A 245 3.97 6.81 3.62
CA PHE A 245 2.77 6.40 4.35
C PHE A 245 2.03 7.64 4.85
N ASP A 246 0.86 7.97 4.28
CA ASP A 246 -0.01 9.05 4.73
C ASP A 246 -1.24 8.49 5.46
N PHE A 247 -1.47 8.96 6.69
CA PHE A 247 -2.56 8.56 7.57
C PHE A 247 -3.44 9.77 7.87
N THR A 248 -4.67 9.76 7.35
CA THR A 248 -5.61 10.87 7.48
C THR A 248 -6.94 10.42 8.08
N GLN A 249 -7.80 11.37 8.45
CA GLN A 249 -9.18 11.13 8.87
C GLN A 249 -9.35 10.17 10.05
N GLY A 250 -8.40 10.20 11.00
CA GLY A 250 -8.51 9.45 12.25
C GLY A 250 -8.38 7.94 12.09
N VAL A 251 -7.56 7.50 11.14
CA VAL A 251 -7.28 6.07 10.96
C VAL A 251 -6.75 5.44 12.24
N GLN A 252 -7.23 4.23 12.54
CA GLN A 252 -6.75 3.38 13.62
C GLN A 252 -5.88 2.30 12.97
N ALA A 253 -4.56 2.48 12.98
CA ALA A 253 -3.63 1.56 12.32
C ALA A 253 -2.78 0.80 13.33
N GLU A 254 -2.72 -0.52 13.16
CA GLU A 254 -1.66 -1.37 13.72
C GLU A 254 -0.62 -1.60 12.63
N PHE A 255 0.55 -0.98 12.77
CA PHE A 255 1.58 -0.93 11.72
C PHE A 255 2.86 -1.63 12.19
N SER A 256 3.34 -2.63 11.46
CA SER A 256 4.48 -3.43 11.87
C SER A 256 5.39 -3.84 10.70
N ASN A 257 6.69 -3.97 11.01
CA ASN A 257 7.72 -4.54 10.15
C ASN A 257 7.73 -3.97 8.72
N SER A 258 7.63 -2.64 8.58
CA SER A 258 7.52 -1.96 7.29
C SER A 258 8.69 -1.01 7.07
N ILE A 259 8.99 -0.70 5.82
CA ILE A 259 10.17 0.06 5.44
C ILE A 259 9.87 1.07 4.33
N ALA A 260 10.45 2.26 4.46
CA ALA A 260 10.52 3.28 3.41
C ALA A 260 11.95 3.42 2.90
N LEU A 261 12.15 3.28 1.61
CA LEU A 261 13.44 3.42 0.93
C LEU A 261 13.35 4.55 -0.09
N ARG A 262 13.79 5.73 0.31
CA ARG A 262 13.70 6.96 -0.50
C ARG A 262 14.93 7.19 -1.36
N HIS A 263 14.74 7.92 -2.46
CA HIS A 263 15.88 8.41 -3.23
C HIS A 263 16.55 9.58 -2.50
N PRO A 264 17.87 9.59 -2.33
CA PRO A 264 18.57 10.63 -1.55
C PRO A 264 18.44 12.04 -2.14
N PHE A 265 18.07 12.16 -3.41
CA PHE A 265 17.89 13.43 -4.12
C PHE A 265 16.42 13.63 -4.54
N SER A 266 15.46 13.16 -3.74
CA SER A 266 14.05 13.46 -3.98
C SER A 266 13.82 14.96 -3.83
N SER A 267 13.25 15.60 -4.85
CA SER A 267 13.08 17.05 -4.94
C SER A 267 11.62 17.47 -5.14
N ASN A 268 10.67 16.68 -4.64
CA ASN A 268 9.28 17.09 -4.68
C ASN A 268 9.07 18.34 -3.80
N PRO A 269 8.46 19.42 -4.31
CA PRO A 269 8.18 20.63 -3.53
C PRO A 269 7.14 20.41 -2.42
N GLY A 270 6.43 19.29 -2.41
CA GLY A 270 5.41 18.92 -1.44
C GLY A 270 5.92 18.62 -0.02
N ASN A 271 7.24 18.68 0.22
CA ASN A 271 7.86 18.28 1.49
C ASN A 271 7.60 16.81 1.88
N PRO A 272 8.01 15.87 1.02
CA PRO A 272 7.72 14.45 1.15
C PRO A 272 8.30 13.82 2.43
N ARG A 273 7.50 13.00 3.12
CA ARG A 273 7.81 12.38 4.41
C ARG A 273 7.80 10.86 4.32
N CYS A 274 8.55 10.23 5.22
CA CYS A 274 8.43 8.78 5.42
C CYS A 274 7.05 8.42 6.01
N MET A 275 6.53 9.28 6.91
CA MET A 275 5.21 9.12 7.49
C MET A 275 4.59 10.49 7.72
N GLU A 276 3.40 10.71 7.19
CA GLU A 276 2.56 11.85 7.49
C GLU A 276 1.33 11.38 8.28
N VAL A 277 0.92 12.16 9.29
CA VAL A 277 -0.28 11.90 10.10
C VAL A 277 -1.03 13.22 10.26
N LYS A 278 -2.29 13.26 9.83
CA LYS A 278 -3.15 14.46 9.83
C LYS A 278 -4.45 14.23 10.61
#